data_dbc8a18cab0bb741dc66e17de458ad5d
#
_entry.id   dbc8a18cab0bb741dc66e17de458ad5d
#
_cell.length_a   1.000
_cell.length_b   1.000
_cell.length_c   1.000
_cell.angle_alpha   90.00
_cell.angle_beta   90.00
_cell.angle_gamma   90.00
#
_symmetry.space_group_name_H-M   'P 1'
#
loop_
_entity.id
_entity.type
_entity.pdbx_description
1 polymer ?
#
loop_
_entity_poly.entity_id
_entity_poly.type
_entity_poly.pdbx_seq_one_letter_code
_entity_poly.pdbx_strand_id
1 'polypeptide(L)'
;MRRDFDLSLYFIVGPSHVAGDPVAVVQAAIRGGVSLIQLRDKTSGTRQMVESARRLLTALNGTGVKLFINDRVDVALASGAHGVHLGANDMTPEDARRIAGEGLAIGVTVKTVDEVRRIDPSIVDYASIGGVFDTKSKQNDRPPLGLEGLREMVSALDALAPDMPRCAIAGIDLDKAGSVAGCGLDGVCTISAIALAPDAEEAAQAIRRTVDANKRGRERAFA
;
A
#
# COMPACT_ATOMS: atom_id res chain seq x y z
N MET A 1 15.68 0.86 9.70
CA MET A 1 15.25 -0.39 9.02
C MET A 1 13.74 -0.48 8.78
N ARG A 2 12.85 0.06 9.62
CA ARG A 2 11.38 0.02 9.42
C ARG A 2 10.91 0.64 8.10
N ARG A 3 11.60 1.66 7.59
CA ARG A 3 11.25 2.39 6.35
C ARG A 3 12.02 1.95 5.11
N ASP A 4 12.62 0.75 5.13
CA ASP A 4 13.29 0.17 3.97
C ASP A 4 12.27 -0.51 3.03
N PHE A 5 11.42 0.31 2.40
CA PHE A 5 10.44 -0.10 1.39
C PHE A 5 10.15 1.05 0.40
N ASP A 6 9.76 0.71 -0.82
CA ASP A 6 9.43 1.65 -1.89
C ASP A 6 7.91 1.63 -2.17
N LEU A 7 7.24 2.79 -2.04
CA LEU A 7 5.81 2.97 -2.31
C LEU A 7 5.49 3.29 -3.78
N SER A 8 6.47 3.35 -4.67
CA SER A 8 6.29 3.82 -6.05
C SER A 8 5.13 3.16 -6.78
N LEU A 9 5.05 1.82 -6.71
CA LEU A 9 3.90 1.05 -7.16
C LEU A 9 3.59 -0.04 -6.15
N TYR A 10 2.55 0.18 -5.39
CA TYR A 10 2.09 -0.70 -4.32
C TYR A 10 0.93 -1.55 -4.82
N PHE A 11 1.11 -2.87 -4.88
CA PHE A 11 0.10 -3.80 -5.35
C PHE A 11 -0.51 -4.60 -4.20
N ILE A 12 -1.85 -4.52 -4.07
CA ILE A 12 -2.61 -5.33 -3.12
C ILE A 12 -3.21 -6.52 -3.86
N VAL A 13 -2.94 -7.71 -3.35
CA VAL A 13 -3.39 -8.97 -3.91
C VAL A 13 -3.92 -9.91 -2.84
N GLY A 14 -4.80 -10.81 -3.21
CA GLY A 14 -5.33 -11.87 -2.36
C GLY A 14 -6.27 -12.79 -3.13
N PRO A 15 -6.76 -13.87 -2.51
CA PRO A 15 -7.56 -14.89 -3.19
C PRO A 15 -8.83 -14.33 -3.86
N SER A 16 -9.42 -13.27 -3.32
CA SER A 16 -10.61 -12.62 -3.88
C SER A 16 -10.33 -11.66 -5.04
N HIS A 17 -9.06 -11.38 -5.34
CA HIS A 17 -8.67 -10.38 -6.33
C HIS A 17 -8.21 -11.01 -7.65
N VAL A 18 -7.83 -12.27 -7.66
CA VAL A 18 -7.29 -12.97 -8.84
C VAL A 18 -7.99 -14.31 -9.04
N ALA A 19 -8.20 -14.69 -10.30
CA ALA A 19 -8.74 -15.99 -10.67
C ALA A 19 -7.57 -16.98 -10.87
N GLY A 20 -6.98 -17.49 -9.81
CA GLY A 20 -5.86 -18.42 -9.92
C GLY A 20 -4.84 -18.26 -8.81
N ASP A 21 -3.57 -18.60 -9.09
CA ASP A 21 -2.51 -18.49 -8.09
C ASP A 21 -2.02 -17.03 -7.94
N PRO A 22 -2.24 -16.38 -6.78
CA PRO A 22 -1.73 -15.04 -6.54
C PRO A 22 -0.22 -14.90 -6.72
N VAL A 23 0.56 -15.98 -6.51
CA VAL A 23 2.02 -15.96 -6.67
C VAL A 23 2.44 -15.67 -8.10
N ALA A 24 1.79 -16.29 -9.08
CA ALA A 24 2.10 -16.06 -10.50
C ALA A 24 1.84 -14.60 -10.92
N VAL A 25 0.70 -14.03 -10.46
CA VAL A 25 0.36 -12.62 -10.74
C VAL A 25 1.35 -11.68 -10.06
N VAL A 26 1.74 -11.95 -8.82
CA VAL A 26 2.74 -11.16 -8.09
C VAL A 26 4.10 -11.18 -8.80
N GLN A 27 4.56 -12.35 -9.25
CA GLN A 27 5.83 -12.44 -9.99
C GLN A 27 5.81 -11.64 -11.29
N ALA A 28 4.71 -11.70 -12.06
CA ALA A 28 4.52 -10.89 -13.26
C ALA A 28 4.52 -9.39 -12.94
N ALA A 29 3.76 -8.98 -11.91
CA ALA A 29 3.67 -7.59 -11.48
C ALA A 29 5.03 -7.03 -11.01
N ILE A 30 5.87 -7.84 -10.35
CA ILE A 30 7.23 -7.45 -9.94
C ILE A 30 8.12 -7.21 -11.16
N ARG A 31 8.08 -8.07 -12.18
CA ARG A 31 8.81 -7.83 -13.44
C ARG A 31 8.36 -6.53 -14.11
N GLY A 32 7.07 -6.17 -13.97
CA GLY A 32 6.50 -4.90 -14.40
C GLY A 32 6.85 -3.68 -13.52
N GLY A 33 7.59 -3.87 -12.41
CA GLY A 33 8.09 -2.75 -11.59
C GLY A 33 7.25 -2.45 -10.34
N VAL A 34 6.40 -3.39 -9.88
CA VAL A 34 5.81 -3.31 -8.54
C VAL A 34 6.91 -3.33 -7.50
N SER A 35 6.84 -2.41 -6.55
CA SER A 35 7.86 -2.17 -5.53
C SER A 35 7.45 -2.57 -4.12
N LEU A 36 6.15 -2.75 -3.88
CA LEU A 36 5.60 -3.22 -2.61
C LEU A 36 4.40 -4.11 -2.85
N ILE A 37 4.29 -5.21 -2.09
CA ILE A 37 3.15 -6.13 -2.13
C ILE A 37 2.40 -6.09 -0.80
N GLN A 38 1.05 -6.12 -0.85
CA GLN A 38 0.22 -6.41 0.32
C GLN A 38 -0.63 -7.65 0.06
N LEU A 39 -0.52 -8.64 0.95
CA LEU A 39 -1.48 -9.73 1.00
C LEU A 39 -2.74 -9.28 1.75
N ARG A 40 -3.86 -9.20 1.03
CA ARG A 40 -5.18 -8.92 1.59
C ARG A 40 -6.09 -10.12 1.41
N ASP A 41 -6.25 -10.89 2.47
CA ASP A 41 -7.14 -12.03 2.56
C ASP A 41 -8.13 -11.80 3.72
N LYS A 42 -9.41 -11.73 3.39
CA LYS A 42 -10.50 -11.49 4.35
C LYS A 42 -11.34 -12.74 4.62
N THR A 43 -10.98 -13.85 3.99
CA THR A 43 -11.83 -15.06 3.95
C THR A 43 -11.17 -16.30 4.52
N SER A 44 -9.86 -16.42 4.39
CA SER A 44 -9.13 -17.61 4.84
C SER A 44 -8.90 -17.62 6.36
N GLY A 45 -8.72 -18.80 6.92
CA GLY A 45 -8.28 -18.96 8.30
C GLY A 45 -6.82 -18.58 8.50
N THR A 46 -6.44 -18.27 9.74
CA THR A 46 -5.08 -17.77 10.09
C THR A 46 -3.95 -18.64 9.56
N ARG A 47 -4.06 -19.99 9.67
CA ARG A 47 -3.03 -20.92 9.17
C ARG A 47 -2.82 -20.73 7.67
N GLN A 48 -3.90 -20.70 6.89
CA GLN A 48 -3.84 -20.53 5.44
C GLN A 48 -3.28 -19.16 5.05
N MET A 49 -3.62 -18.10 5.79
CA MET A 49 -3.04 -16.77 5.57
C MET A 49 -1.52 -16.78 5.77
N VAL A 50 -1.03 -17.43 6.85
CA VAL A 50 0.42 -17.55 7.12
C VAL A 50 1.11 -18.36 6.02
N GLU A 51 0.51 -19.45 5.56
CA GLU A 51 1.04 -20.25 4.45
C GLU A 51 1.11 -19.46 3.14
N SER A 52 0.03 -18.72 2.82
CA SER A 52 -0.01 -17.84 1.64
C SER A 52 1.05 -16.73 1.72
N ALA A 53 1.21 -16.10 2.88
CA ALA A 53 2.24 -15.09 3.10
C ALA A 53 3.66 -15.67 2.91
N ARG A 54 3.94 -16.87 3.42
CA ARG A 54 5.24 -17.55 3.23
C ARG A 54 5.51 -17.91 1.77
N ARG A 55 4.50 -18.34 1.03
CA ARG A 55 4.63 -18.59 -0.41
C ARG A 55 4.99 -17.32 -1.17
N LEU A 56 4.34 -16.19 -0.84
CA LEU A 56 4.68 -14.90 -1.41
C LEU A 56 6.09 -14.46 -1.02
N LEU A 57 6.49 -14.59 0.25
CA LEU A 57 7.85 -14.26 0.70
C LEU A 57 8.91 -15.05 -0.07
N THR A 58 8.66 -16.34 -0.34
CA THR A 58 9.54 -17.16 -1.18
C THR A 58 9.65 -16.59 -2.59
N ALA A 59 8.53 -16.17 -3.20
CA ALA A 59 8.51 -15.57 -4.54
C ALA A 59 9.18 -14.19 -4.59
N LEU A 60 9.23 -13.46 -3.48
CA LEU A 60 9.88 -12.15 -3.35
C LEU A 60 11.39 -12.25 -3.07
N ASN A 61 11.90 -13.42 -2.76
CA ASN A 61 13.30 -13.59 -2.41
C ASN A 61 14.24 -13.09 -3.52
N GLY A 62 15.21 -12.25 -3.17
CA GLY A 62 16.17 -11.66 -4.11
C GLY A 62 15.65 -10.48 -4.95
N THR A 63 14.37 -10.12 -4.85
CA THR A 63 13.77 -9.01 -5.64
C THR A 63 13.93 -7.63 -4.98
N GLY A 64 14.15 -7.58 -3.68
CA GLY A 64 14.13 -6.35 -2.87
C GLY A 64 12.71 -5.88 -2.50
N VAL A 65 11.65 -6.44 -3.12
CA VAL A 65 10.25 -6.09 -2.85
C VAL A 65 9.82 -6.62 -1.48
N LYS A 66 9.13 -5.78 -0.70
CA LYS A 66 8.67 -6.15 0.64
C LYS A 66 7.22 -6.66 0.59
N LEU A 67 6.90 -7.56 1.55
CA LEU A 67 5.53 -8.05 1.77
C LEU A 67 4.95 -7.41 3.04
N PHE A 68 3.76 -6.83 2.91
CA PHE A 68 2.95 -6.37 4.02
C PHE A 68 1.68 -7.22 4.13
N ILE A 69 1.18 -7.37 5.33
CA ILE A 69 -0.07 -8.09 5.60
C ILE A 69 -1.16 -7.07 5.93
N ASN A 70 -2.34 -7.25 5.35
CA ASN A 70 -3.49 -6.42 5.66
C ASN A 70 -4.09 -6.79 7.01
N ASP A 71 -4.28 -5.84 7.93
CA ASP A 71 -4.93 -5.91 9.26
C ASP A 71 -4.25 -6.83 10.30
N ARG A 72 -3.77 -7.97 9.91
CA ARG A 72 -3.39 -9.09 10.79
C ARG A 72 -1.92 -9.02 11.22
N VAL A 73 -1.67 -8.36 12.37
CA VAL A 73 -0.33 -8.26 12.99
C VAL A 73 0.22 -9.64 13.34
N ASP A 74 -0.62 -10.52 13.87
CA ASP A 74 -0.26 -11.90 14.21
C ASP A 74 0.21 -12.72 12.99
N VAL A 75 -0.47 -12.56 11.85
CA VAL A 75 -0.08 -13.20 10.58
C VAL A 75 1.24 -12.62 10.07
N ALA A 76 1.43 -11.30 10.16
CA ALA A 76 2.67 -10.65 9.75
C ALA A 76 3.87 -11.20 10.54
N LEU A 77 3.74 -11.29 11.86
CA LEU A 77 4.77 -11.85 12.74
C LEU A 77 5.02 -13.34 12.47
N ALA A 78 3.95 -14.14 12.40
CA ALA A 78 4.05 -15.59 12.23
C ALA A 78 4.61 -16.00 10.86
N SER A 79 4.40 -15.19 9.82
CA SER A 79 4.92 -15.44 8.48
C SER A 79 6.34 -14.93 8.25
N GLY A 80 6.78 -13.93 9.02
CA GLY A 80 8.02 -13.19 8.79
C GLY A 80 7.86 -12.09 7.74
N ALA A 81 6.65 -11.56 7.54
CA ALA A 81 6.41 -10.43 6.65
C ALA A 81 7.12 -9.15 7.15
N HIS A 82 7.32 -8.19 6.26
CA HIS A 82 8.10 -6.98 6.53
C HIS A 82 7.27 -5.87 7.20
N GLY A 83 5.93 -5.95 7.09
CA GLY A 83 5.07 -4.93 7.65
C GLY A 83 3.59 -5.36 7.73
N VAL A 84 2.81 -4.49 8.35
CA VAL A 84 1.36 -4.60 8.42
C VAL A 84 0.72 -3.29 7.96
N HIS A 85 -0.45 -3.38 7.33
CA HIS A 85 -1.26 -2.24 6.94
C HIS A 85 -2.59 -2.26 7.67
N LEU A 86 -2.91 -1.17 8.37
CA LEU A 86 -4.06 -1.06 9.25
C LEU A 86 -5.08 -0.03 8.71
N GLY A 87 -6.33 -0.39 8.73
CA GLY A 87 -7.45 0.51 8.48
C GLY A 87 -8.05 1.05 9.79
N ALA A 88 -9.00 1.96 9.67
CA ALA A 88 -9.60 2.66 10.81
C ALA A 88 -10.31 1.76 11.85
N ASN A 89 -10.74 0.55 11.44
CA ASN A 89 -11.47 -0.39 12.31
C ASN A 89 -10.61 -1.59 12.72
N ASP A 90 -9.32 -1.58 12.36
CA ASP A 90 -8.39 -2.65 12.73
C ASP A 90 -7.70 -2.33 14.05
N MET A 91 -6.68 -3.10 14.42
CA MET A 91 -5.86 -2.82 15.60
C MET A 91 -5.25 -1.42 15.51
N THR A 92 -5.18 -0.69 16.64
CA THR A 92 -4.53 0.63 16.65
C THR A 92 -3.04 0.51 16.33
N PRO A 93 -2.42 1.52 15.70
CA PRO A 93 -0.98 1.52 15.45
C PRO A 93 -0.15 1.33 16.73
N GLU A 94 -0.59 1.91 17.85
CA GLU A 94 0.04 1.80 19.17
C GLU A 94 0.03 0.36 19.69
N ASP A 95 -1.12 -0.31 19.58
CA ASP A 95 -1.25 -1.72 19.98
C ASP A 95 -0.43 -2.63 19.06
N ALA A 96 -0.46 -2.36 17.75
CA ALA A 96 0.34 -3.09 16.78
C ALA A 96 1.84 -2.94 17.05
N ARG A 97 2.31 -1.72 17.35
CA ARG A 97 3.72 -1.45 17.70
C ARG A 97 4.11 -2.15 19.00
N ARG A 98 3.24 -2.15 20.01
CA ARG A 98 3.49 -2.85 21.30
C ARG A 98 3.68 -4.35 21.10
N ILE A 99 2.91 -4.97 20.19
CA ILE A 99 3.00 -6.41 19.91
C ILE A 99 4.19 -6.72 18.99
N ALA A 100 4.38 -5.93 17.96
CA ALA A 100 5.35 -6.20 16.90
C ALA A 100 6.77 -5.68 17.21
N GLY A 101 6.93 -4.79 18.18
CA GLY A 101 8.21 -4.14 18.46
C GLY A 101 8.67 -3.29 17.25
N GLU A 102 9.98 -3.07 17.15
CA GLU A 102 10.59 -2.20 16.14
C GLU A 102 10.85 -2.90 14.78
N GLY A 103 10.69 -4.21 14.72
CA GLY A 103 11.05 -5.01 13.53
C GLY A 103 10.02 -4.98 12.40
N LEU A 104 8.78 -4.53 12.67
CA LEU A 104 7.67 -4.54 11.71
C LEU A 104 7.33 -3.11 11.27
N ALA A 105 7.29 -2.84 9.96
CA ALA A 105 6.77 -1.58 9.45
C ALA A 105 5.25 -1.52 9.62
N ILE A 106 4.71 -0.35 10.04
CA ILE A 106 3.28 -0.12 10.23
C ILE A 106 2.81 0.97 9.27
N GLY A 107 1.90 0.62 8.37
CA GLY A 107 1.20 1.55 7.52
C GLY A 107 -0.25 1.73 7.93
N VAL A 108 -0.81 2.91 7.67
CA VAL A 108 -2.21 3.21 7.96
C VAL A 108 -2.95 3.76 6.74
N THR A 109 -4.26 3.48 6.65
CA THR A 109 -5.14 4.19 5.72
C THR A 109 -5.80 5.35 6.43
N VAL A 110 -5.74 6.54 5.82
CA VAL A 110 -6.45 7.76 6.24
C VAL A 110 -7.38 8.25 5.14
N LYS A 111 -8.55 8.78 5.52
CA LYS A 111 -9.58 9.28 4.59
C LYS A 111 -10.03 10.70 4.92
N THR A 112 -9.56 11.28 6.01
CA THR A 112 -9.88 12.64 6.45
C THR A 112 -8.67 13.32 7.06
N VAL A 113 -8.66 14.65 7.04
CA VAL A 113 -7.63 15.46 7.69
C VAL A 113 -7.57 15.19 9.20
N ASP A 114 -8.71 14.92 9.84
CA ASP A 114 -8.73 14.57 11.27
C ASP A 114 -8.08 13.21 11.55
N GLU A 115 -8.20 12.25 10.64
CA GLU A 115 -7.46 10.98 10.74
C GLU A 115 -5.96 11.20 10.55
N VAL A 116 -5.55 12.09 9.64
CA VAL A 116 -4.13 12.49 9.49
C VAL A 116 -3.58 13.06 10.78
N ARG A 117 -4.31 14.01 11.41
CA ARG A 117 -3.87 14.66 12.66
C ARG A 117 -3.68 13.72 13.85
N ARG A 118 -4.29 12.51 13.79
CA ARG A 118 -4.17 11.49 14.85
C ARG A 118 -3.00 10.52 14.62
N ILE A 119 -2.29 10.63 13.49
CA ILE A 119 -1.11 9.80 13.26
C ILE A 119 0.00 10.21 14.22
N ASP A 120 0.58 9.24 14.90
CA ASP A 120 1.87 9.40 15.58
C ASP A 120 3.01 9.01 14.63
N PRO A 121 3.80 9.96 14.13
CA PRO A 121 4.90 9.68 13.19
C PRO A 121 6.05 8.86 13.78
N SER A 122 6.10 8.71 15.11
CA SER A 122 7.10 7.84 15.77
C SER A 122 6.71 6.37 15.70
N ILE A 123 5.41 6.08 15.51
CA ILE A 123 4.82 4.74 15.47
C ILE A 123 4.54 4.29 14.04
N VAL A 124 3.95 5.18 13.22
CA VAL A 124 3.51 4.90 11.87
C VAL A 124 4.65 5.16 10.87
N ASP A 125 4.91 4.22 9.99
CA ASP A 125 6.00 4.30 9.03
C ASP A 125 5.58 4.87 7.66
N TYR A 126 4.29 4.73 7.27
CA TYR A 126 3.73 5.39 6.09
C TYR A 126 2.21 5.57 6.19
N ALA A 127 1.68 6.54 5.44
CA ALA A 127 0.25 6.77 5.28
C ALA A 127 -0.22 6.47 3.85
N SER A 128 -1.38 5.80 3.73
CA SER A 128 -2.10 5.60 2.47
C SER A 128 -3.38 6.42 2.48
N ILE A 129 -3.51 7.38 1.57
CA ILE A 129 -4.73 8.19 1.43
C ILE A 129 -5.76 7.36 0.67
N GLY A 130 -6.82 6.96 1.38
CA GLY A 130 -7.88 6.10 0.84
C GLY A 130 -9.07 6.89 0.29
N GLY A 131 -9.85 6.23 -0.60
CA GLY A 131 -11.09 6.80 -1.12
C GLY A 131 -10.90 7.89 -2.17
N VAL A 132 -9.80 7.88 -2.94
CA VAL A 132 -9.52 8.91 -3.95
C VAL A 132 -10.59 8.93 -5.04
N PHE A 133 -10.94 7.78 -5.60
CA PHE A 133 -12.00 7.60 -6.58
C PHE A 133 -12.94 6.45 -6.19
N ASP A 134 -14.06 6.33 -6.90
CA ASP A 134 -14.96 5.20 -6.75
C ASP A 134 -14.26 3.89 -7.08
N THR A 135 -14.56 2.84 -6.31
CA THR A 135 -13.96 1.52 -6.50
C THR A 135 -14.93 0.40 -6.11
N LYS A 136 -14.87 -0.72 -6.85
CA LYS A 136 -15.60 -1.95 -6.52
C LYS A 136 -14.79 -2.87 -5.58
N SER A 137 -13.51 -2.61 -5.39
CA SER A 137 -12.62 -3.51 -4.60
C SER A 137 -12.80 -3.37 -3.08
N LYS A 138 -13.42 -2.29 -2.62
CA LYS A 138 -13.76 -2.06 -1.21
C LYS A 138 -14.97 -1.13 -1.14
N GLN A 139 -15.93 -1.46 -0.28
CA GLN A 139 -17.04 -0.57 0.01
C GLN A 139 -16.52 0.69 0.72
N ASN A 140 -16.89 1.85 0.21
CA ASN A 140 -16.60 3.15 0.81
C ASN A 140 -17.89 3.79 1.29
N ASP A 141 -17.93 4.19 2.55
CA ASP A 141 -19.11 4.82 3.18
C ASP A 141 -19.15 6.34 2.97
N ARG A 142 -18.18 6.88 2.22
CA ARG A 142 -18.04 8.32 1.94
C ARG A 142 -17.86 8.56 0.44
N PRO A 143 -18.27 9.73 -0.06
CA PRO A 143 -18.00 10.12 -1.44
C PRO A 143 -16.47 10.17 -1.69
N PRO A 144 -16.04 9.97 -2.94
CA PRO A 144 -14.63 10.03 -3.30
C PRO A 144 -14.03 11.41 -3.06
N LEU A 145 -12.77 11.44 -2.64
CA LEU A 145 -12.03 12.69 -2.38
C LEU A 145 -11.75 13.50 -3.66
N GLY A 146 -11.59 12.83 -4.79
CA GLY A 146 -11.06 13.44 -6.00
C GLY A 146 -9.62 13.94 -5.84
N LEU A 147 -9.10 14.63 -6.85
CA LEU A 147 -7.75 15.18 -6.80
C LEU A 147 -7.62 16.39 -5.86
N GLU A 148 -8.70 17.15 -5.66
CA GLU A 148 -8.71 18.29 -4.75
C GLU A 148 -8.59 17.84 -3.28
N GLY A 149 -9.46 16.93 -2.85
CA GLY A 149 -9.37 16.36 -1.50
C GLY A 149 -8.07 15.58 -1.27
N LEU A 150 -7.52 14.93 -2.32
CA LEU A 150 -6.21 14.30 -2.23
C LEU A 150 -5.10 15.32 -1.92
N ARG A 151 -5.10 16.49 -2.56
CA ARG A 151 -4.12 17.57 -2.28
C ARG A 151 -4.27 18.13 -0.87
N GLU A 152 -5.50 18.28 -0.39
CA GLU A 152 -5.77 18.69 1.00
C GLU A 152 -5.17 17.69 2.00
N MET A 153 -5.37 16.39 1.77
CA MET A 153 -4.80 15.34 2.60
C MET A 153 -3.27 15.32 2.57
N VAL A 154 -2.67 15.54 1.39
CA VAL A 154 -1.20 15.65 1.24
C VAL A 154 -0.69 16.85 2.02
N SER A 155 -1.35 18.02 1.94
CA SER A 155 -0.97 19.23 2.69
C SER A 155 -1.04 19.00 4.21
N ALA A 156 -2.05 18.27 4.68
CA ALA A 156 -2.16 17.92 6.09
C ALA A 156 -1.02 16.98 6.56
N LEU A 157 -0.62 16.01 5.72
CA LEU A 157 0.52 15.13 5.99
C LEU A 157 1.85 15.90 5.96
N ASP A 158 2.02 16.88 5.04
CA ASP A 158 3.20 17.75 5.01
C ASP A 158 3.33 18.57 6.28
N ALA A 159 2.22 19.08 6.80
CA ALA A 159 2.21 19.86 8.04
C ALA A 159 2.51 19.01 9.29
N LEU A 160 2.10 17.73 9.30
CA LEU A 160 2.31 16.82 10.42
C LEU A 160 3.71 16.16 10.40
N ALA A 161 4.08 15.62 9.26
CA ALA A 161 5.29 14.82 9.09
C ALA A 161 5.75 14.88 7.61
N PRO A 162 6.52 15.92 7.23
CA PRO A 162 6.93 16.14 5.85
C PRO A 162 7.70 14.96 5.24
N ASP A 163 8.45 14.22 6.04
CA ASP A 163 9.25 13.06 5.59
C ASP A 163 8.51 11.73 5.64
N MET A 164 7.26 11.70 6.11
CA MET A 164 6.48 10.46 6.15
C MET A 164 6.18 9.98 4.73
N PRO A 165 6.60 8.75 4.36
CA PRO A 165 6.23 8.14 3.09
C PRO A 165 4.71 8.07 2.93
N ARG A 166 4.20 8.36 1.72
CA ARG A 166 2.77 8.38 1.45
C ARG A 166 2.40 7.88 0.07
N CYS A 167 1.29 7.18 -0.04
CA CYS A 167 0.69 6.78 -1.29
C CYS A 167 -0.82 7.06 -1.28
N ALA A 168 -1.48 6.84 -2.41
CA ALA A 168 -2.93 6.95 -2.50
C ALA A 168 -3.54 5.67 -3.07
N ILE A 169 -4.79 5.38 -2.67
CA ILE A 169 -5.55 4.20 -3.10
C ILE A 169 -7.03 4.52 -3.32
N ALA A 170 -7.67 3.70 -4.04
CA ALA A 170 -9.07 3.57 -4.46
C ALA A 170 -9.31 4.13 -5.86
N GLY A 171 -9.70 3.23 -6.76
CA GLY A 171 -10.08 3.54 -8.13
C GLY A 171 -8.95 4.12 -9.00
N ILE A 172 -7.69 3.84 -8.64
CA ILE A 172 -6.52 4.28 -9.39
C ILE A 172 -6.19 3.22 -10.43
N ASP A 173 -6.27 3.61 -11.69
CA ASP A 173 -5.91 2.86 -12.90
C ASP A 173 -4.82 3.62 -13.67
N LEU A 174 -4.47 3.14 -14.86
CA LEU A 174 -3.43 3.76 -15.70
C LEU A 174 -3.76 5.22 -16.06
N ASP A 175 -5.02 5.51 -16.38
CA ASP A 175 -5.45 6.85 -16.80
C ASP A 175 -5.33 7.89 -15.68
N LYS A 176 -5.51 7.44 -14.42
CA LYS A 176 -5.51 8.29 -13.23
C LYS A 176 -4.14 8.35 -12.52
N ALA A 177 -3.29 7.34 -12.74
CA ALA A 177 -2.02 7.19 -12.01
C ALA A 177 -1.12 8.43 -12.10
N GLY A 178 -1.03 9.06 -13.27
CA GLY A 178 -0.19 10.25 -13.47
C GLY A 178 -0.67 11.47 -12.71
N SER A 179 -1.97 11.77 -12.77
CA SER A 179 -2.55 12.92 -12.06
C SER A 179 -2.50 12.73 -10.53
N VAL A 180 -2.67 11.49 -10.07
CA VAL A 180 -2.54 11.13 -8.64
C VAL A 180 -1.10 11.29 -8.17
N ALA A 181 -0.12 10.73 -8.90
CA ALA A 181 1.31 10.85 -8.56
C ALA A 181 1.77 12.31 -8.51
N GLY A 182 1.23 13.16 -9.41
CA GLY A 182 1.49 14.61 -9.43
C GLY A 182 0.97 15.41 -8.24
N CYS A 183 0.22 14.79 -7.32
CA CYS A 183 -0.28 15.44 -6.12
C CYS A 183 0.72 15.50 -4.95
N GLY A 184 1.99 15.08 -5.13
CA GLY A 184 3.00 15.11 -4.05
C GLY A 184 3.08 13.82 -3.24
N LEU A 185 2.82 12.68 -3.89
CA LEU A 185 2.91 11.34 -3.31
C LEU A 185 4.24 10.66 -3.65
N ASP A 186 4.64 9.68 -2.86
CA ASP A 186 5.76 8.79 -3.17
C ASP A 186 5.35 7.69 -4.15
N GLY A 187 4.05 7.41 -4.29
CA GLY A 187 3.53 6.44 -5.25
C GLY A 187 2.03 6.22 -5.19
N VAL A 188 1.58 5.19 -5.89
CA VAL A 188 0.18 4.80 -5.98
C VAL A 188 -0.02 3.35 -5.56
N CYS A 189 -1.19 3.06 -4.98
CA CYS A 189 -1.59 1.72 -4.62
C CYS A 189 -2.76 1.26 -5.50
N THR A 190 -2.67 0.07 -6.06
CA THR A 190 -3.70 -0.51 -6.95
C THR A 190 -4.08 -1.92 -6.52
N ILE A 191 -5.28 -2.34 -6.92
CA ILE A 191 -5.76 -3.72 -6.83
C ILE A 191 -6.11 -4.21 -8.24
N SER A 192 -7.29 -3.88 -8.71
CA SER A 192 -7.88 -4.40 -9.95
C SER A 192 -7.12 -4.01 -11.21
N ALA A 193 -6.48 -2.85 -11.23
CA ALA A 193 -5.73 -2.38 -12.39
C ALA A 193 -4.57 -3.31 -12.79
N ILE A 194 -4.05 -4.09 -11.83
CA ILE A 194 -3.04 -5.14 -12.09
C ILE A 194 -3.68 -6.54 -11.97
N ALA A 195 -4.46 -6.78 -10.91
CA ALA A 195 -4.99 -8.10 -10.61
C ALA A 195 -5.94 -8.66 -11.68
N LEU A 196 -6.67 -7.80 -12.38
CA LEU A 196 -7.65 -8.15 -13.41
C LEU A 196 -7.17 -7.83 -14.83
N ALA A 197 -5.93 -7.36 -14.99
CA ALA A 197 -5.35 -7.12 -16.31
C ALA A 197 -5.11 -8.44 -17.04
N PRO A 198 -5.28 -8.49 -18.37
CA PRO A 198 -4.93 -9.66 -19.18
C PRO A 198 -3.44 -10.02 -19.05
N ASP A 199 -2.58 -9.01 -18.93
CA ASP A 199 -1.15 -9.13 -18.63
C ASP A 199 -0.79 -8.22 -17.44
N ALA A 200 -0.50 -8.84 -16.31
CA ALA A 200 -0.17 -8.13 -15.07
C ALA A 200 1.20 -7.44 -15.13
N GLU A 201 2.14 -7.98 -15.91
CA GLU A 201 3.47 -7.38 -16.10
C GLU A 201 3.36 -6.09 -16.92
N GLU A 202 2.67 -6.14 -18.06
CA GLU A 202 2.46 -4.98 -18.93
C GLU A 202 1.69 -3.87 -18.20
N ALA A 203 0.61 -4.22 -17.49
CA ALA A 203 -0.18 -3.29 -16.70
C ALA A 203 0.64 -2.61 -15.60
N ALA A 204 1.42 -3.38 -14.85
CA ALA A 204 2.30 -2.85 -13.81
C ALA A 204 3.36 -1.93 -14.41
N GLN A 205 3.98 -2.31 -15.54
CA GLN A 205 5.00 -1.51 -16.22
C GLN A 205 4.45 -0.17 -16.72
N ALA A 206 3.27 -0.18 -17.31
CA ALA A 206 2.61 1.05 -17.80
C ALA A 206 2.30 2.00 -16.63
N ILE A 207 1.71 1.50 -15.54
CA ILE A 207 1.40 2.30 -14.36
C ILE A 207 2.69 2.83 -13.72
N ARG A 208 3.73 1.99 -13.56
CA ARG A 208 5.00 2.39 -12.97
C ARG A 208 5.68 3.50 -13.76
N ARG A 209 5.77 3.39 -15.07
CA ARG A 209 6.32 4.46 -15.94
C ARG A 209 5.54 5.76 -15.79
N THR A 210 4.22 5.69 -15.76
CA THR A 210 3.35 6.86 -15.59
C THR A 210 3.57 7.53 -14.23
N VAL A 211 3.68 6.74 -13.17
CA VAL A 211 3.97 7.25 -11.82
C VAL A 211 5.34 7.93 -11.77
N ASP A 212 6.39 7.26 -12.26
CA ASP A 212 7.75 7.79 -12.22
C ASP A 212 7.91 9.07 -13.05
N ALA A 213 7.21 9.18 -14.20
CA ALA A 213 7.20 10.38 -15.03
C ALA A 213 6.49 11.60 -14.39
N ASN A 214 5.56 11.36 -13.46
CA ASN A 214 4.72 12.40 -12.85
C ASN A 214 5.03 12.67 -11.38
N LYS A 215 5.84 11.86 -10.71
CA LYS A 215 6.32 12.16 -9.37
C LYS A 215 7.03 13.51 -9.38
N ARG A 216 6.47 14.48 -8.69
CA ARG A 216 7.22 15.68 -8.35
C ARG A 216 8.23 15.26 -7.30
N GLY A 217 9.53 15.36 -7.63
CA GLY A 217 10.60 15.08 -6.70
C GLY A 217 10.37 15.86 -5.42
N ARG A 218 10.03 15.17 -4.32
CA ARG A 218 10.13 15.75 -3.00
C ARG A 218 11.64 15.83 -2.74
N GLU A 219 12.19 17.04 -2.73
CA GLU A 219 13.50 17.24 -2.14
C GLU A 219 13.36 16.81 -0.66
N ARG A 220 13.69 15.56 -0.37
CA ARG A 220 13.89 15.14 1.00
C ARG A 220 15.11 15.90 1.48
N ALA A 221 14.93 16.84 2.38
CA ALA A 221 16.02 17.42 3.11
C ALA A 221 16.67 16.28 3.91
N PHE A 222 17.70 15.68 3.34
CA PHE A 222 18.63 14.86 4.11
C PHE A 222 19.44 15.83 4.97
N ALA A 223 19.04 15.96 6.22
CA ALA A 223 19.83 16.54 7.28
C ALA A 223 20.54 15.43 8.05
#